data_f813feec6431c8c9091fbc1c7ab4de70
#
_entry.id   f813feec6431c8c9091fbc1c7ab4de70
#
_cell.length_a   1.000
_cell.length_b   1.000
_cell.length_c   1.000
_cell.angle_alpha   90.00
_cell.angle_beta   90.00
_cell.angle_gamma   90.00
#
_symmetry.space_group_name_H-M   'P 1'
#
loop_
_entity.id
_entity.type
_entity.pdbx_description
1 polymer ?
#
loop_
_entity_poly.entity_id
_entity_poly.type
_entity_poly.pdbx_seq_one_letter_code
_entity_poly.pdbx_strand_id
1 'polypeptide(L)'
;MEYFLQIRKTKTVSAFPVGIVAGQYVSTPVLNKNGKFIKFFDGWNGGRKYIIDMAGFAVGVNHYVKMADKFNEVKRNFTIMKFRRGYEENSFLINMRVPPKKFEFLCDNCQKVKLCDLFYIKTYFHVFFT
;
A
#
# COMPACT_ATOMS: atom_id res chain seq x y z
N MET A 1 -2.56 18.63 -3.60
CA MET A 1 -3.12 18.78 -2.22
C MET A 1 -4.24 17.80 -1.93
N GLU A 2 -5.19 17.57 -2.84
CA GLU A 2 -6.34 16.66 -2.66
C GLU A 2 -5.93 15.18 -2.38
N TYR A 3 -4.88 14.69 -3.01
CA TYR A 3 -4.36 13.32 -2.83
C TYR A 3 -3.95 13.03 -1.37
N PHE A 4 -3.21 13.94 -0.75
CA PHE A 4 -2.80 13.78 0.66
C PHE A 4 -3.99 13.83 1.62
N LEU A 5 -5.02 14.58 1.29
CA LEU A 5 -6.27 14.59 2.05
C LEU A 5 -7.00 13.25 1.96
N GLN A 6 -6.97 12.60 0.79
CA GLN A 6 -7.55 11.28 0.60
C GLN A 6 -6.76 10.20 1.38
N ILE A 7 -5.43 10.22 1.33
CA ILE A 7 -4.58 9.29 2.09
C ILE A 7 -4.89 9.35 3.59
N ARG A 8 -5.08 10.55 4.14
CA ARG A 8 -5.41 10.75 5.56
C ARG A 8 -6.73 10.11 5.99
N LYS A 9 -7.63 9.81 5.06
CA LYS A 9 -8.91 9.14 5.34
C LYS A 9 -8.77 7.63 5.51
N THR A 10 -7.59 7.07 5.24
CA THR A 10 -7.33 5.64 5.38
C THR A 10 -7.52 5.18 6.82
N LYS A 11 -8.39 4.21 7.02
CA LYS A 11 -8.65 3.58 8.33
C LYS A 11 -7.85 2.30 8.52
N THR A 12 -7.85 1.43 7.53
CA THR A 12 -7.10 0.16 7.53
C THR A 12 -5.99 0.19 6.50
N VAL A 13 -6.23 -0.27 5.28
CA VAL A 13 -5.32 -0.20 4.15
C VAL A 13 -6.06 0.36 2.95
N SER A 14 -5.51 1.36 2.32
CA SER A 14 -6.01 1.91 1.06
C SER A 14 -5.01 1.71 -0.06
N ALA A 15 -5.48 1.64 -1.29
CA ALA A 15 -4.65 1.54 -2.48
C ALA A 15 -5.00 2.64 -3.49
N PHE A 16 -3.97 3.11 -4.20
CA PHE A 16 -4.05 4.24 -5.11
C PHE A 16 -3.33 3.94 -6.42
N PRO A 17 -3.79 4.50 -7.55
CA PRO A 17 -3.03 4.48 -8.78
C PRO A 17 -1.77 5.34 -8.68
N VAL A 18 -0.64 4.81 -9.15
CA VAL A 18 0.64 5.50 -9.21
C VAL A 18 1.14 5.48 -10.64
N GLY A 19 1.58 6.64 -11.15
CA GLY A 19 2.17 6.77 -12.46
C GLY A 19 3.69 6.56 -12.45
N ILE A 20 4.24 6.14 -13.60
CA ILE A 20 5.69 6.02 -13.87
C ILE A 20 6.40 5.10 -12.87
N VAL A 21 6.04 3.82 -12.87
CA VAL A 21 6.63 2.81 -12.00
C VAL A 21 7.34 1.74 -12.82
N ALA A 22 8.62 1.47 -12.52
CA ALA A 22 9.41 0.38 -13.07
C ALA A 22 9.31 0.22 -14.61
N GLY A 23 9.34 1.33 -15.35
CA GLY A 23 9.23 1.32 -16.81
C GLY A 23 7.81 1.11 -17.34
N GLN A 24 6.83 0.98 -16.47
CA GLN A 24 5.40 0.98 -16.79
C GLN A 24 4.80 2.36 -16.57
N TYR A 25 3.70 2.65 -17.26
CA TYR A 25 3.04 3.95 -17.12
C TYR A 25 2.21 4.07 -15.84
N VAL A 26 1.79 2.94 -15.27
CA VAL A 26 0.94 2.93 -14.09
C VAL A 26 1.04 1.64 -13.29
N SER A 27 0.99 1.75 -11.96
CA SER A 27 0.71 0.67 -11.02
C SER A 27 -0.60 0.99 -10.30
N THR A 28 -1.59 0.10 -10.36
CA THR A 28 -2.94 0.41 -9.87
C THR A 28 -3.73 -0.82 -9.46
N PRO A 29 -4.59 -0.73 -8.45
CA PRO A 29 -5.68 -1.68 -8.31
C PRO A 29 -6.68 -1.51 -9.46
N VAL A 30 -7.19 -2.61 -9.95
CA VAL A 30 -8.25 -2.66 -10.97
C VAL A 30 -9.56 -3.04 -10.29
N LEU A 31 -10.56 -2.18 -10.45
CA LEU A 31 -11.90 -2.37 -9.89
C LEU A 31 -12.92 -2.60 -11.00
N ASN A 32 -14.00 -3.32 -10.69
CA ASN A 32 -15.13 -3.43 -11.58
C ASN A 32 -16.03 -2.17 -11.52
N LYS A 33 -17.08 -2.14 -12.33
CA LYS A 33 -18.03 -1.02 -12.39
C LYS A 33 -18.71 -0.70 -11.05
N ASN A 34 -18.78 -1.67 -10.14
CA ASN A 34 -19.37 -1.53 -8.82
C ASN A 34 -18.31 -1.16 -7.73
N GLY A 35 -17.09 -0.82 -8.12
CA GLY A 35 -16.01 -0.48 -7.20
C GLY A 35 -15.40 -1.66 -6.45
N LYS A 36 -15.67 -2.90 -6.86
CA LYS A 36 -15.10 -4.11 -6.25
C LYS A 36 -13.75 -4.46 -6.87
N PHE A 37 -12.80 -4.84 -6.03
CA PHE A 37 -11.47 -5.26 -6.46
C PHE A 37 -11.50 -6.49 -7.36
N ILE A 38 -10.80 -6.42 -8.48
CA ILE A 38 -10.58 -7.53 -9.41
C ILE A 38 -9.16 -8.06 -9.27
N LYS A 39 -8.15 -7.19 -9.48
CA LYS A 39 -6.73 -7.54 -9.49
C LYS A 39 -5.87 -6.29 -9.29
N PHE A 40 -4.57 -6.49 -9.08
CA PHE A 40 -3.57 -5.44 -9.27
C PHE A 40 -3.05 -5.45 -10.70
N PHE A 41 -2.71 -4.28 -11.21
CA PHE A 41 -1.97 -4.09 -12.45
C PHE A 41 -0.65 -3.40 -12.12
N ASP A 42 0.47 -4.06 -12.41
CA ASP A 42 1.82 -3.57 -12.16
C ASP A 42 2.79 -4.21 -13.14
N GLY A 43 3.90 -3.53 -13.42
CA GLY A 43 4.93 -4.02 -14.35
C GLY A 43 5.69 -5.24 -13.84
N TRP A 44 5.65 -5.51 -12.53
CA TRP A 44 6.35 -6.64 -11.93
C TRP A 44 5.47 -7.44 -10.99
N ASN A 45 5.09 -8.63 -11.41
CA ASN A 45 4.26 -9.54 -10.60
C ASN A 45 5.10 -10.22 -9.49
N GLY A 46 6.22 -10.83 -9.84
CA GLY A 46 7.16 -11.46 -8.90
C GLY A 46 6.55 -12.55 -8.00
N GLY A 47 5.37 -13.09 -8.31
CA GLY A 47 4.66 -14.03 -7.45
C GLY A 47 4.14 -13.42 -6.14
N ARG A 48 4.02 -12.09 -6.07
CA ARG A 48 3.55 -11.36 -4.89
C ARG A 48 2.03 -11.49 -4.73
N LYS A 49 1.57 -11.57 -3.48
CA LYS A 49 0.15 -11.49 -3.16
C LYS A 49 -0.39 -10.06 -3.35
N TYR A 50 0.39 -9.07 -2.95
CA TYR A 50 0.11 -7.65 -3.10
C TYR A 50 1.04 -7.08 -4.17
N ILE A 51 0.54 -7.01 -5.40
CA ILE A 51 1.29 -6.55 -6.57
C ILE A 51 1.05 -5.05 -6.70
N ILE A 52 1.68 -4.28 -5.82
CA ILE A 52 1.51 -2.84 -5.74
C ILE A 52 2.85 -2.18 -5.40
N ASP A 53 3.06 -0.98 -5.94
CA ASP A 53 4.23 -0.16 -5.62
C ASP A 53 4.12 0.46 -4.23
N MET A 54 5.26 0.73 -3.61
CA MET A 54 5.37 1.36 -2.29
C MET A 54 4.62 2.70 -2.20
N ALA A 55 4.57 3.46 -3.28
CA ALA A 55 3.82 4.71 -3.37
C ALA A 55 2.32 4.51 -3.57
N GLY A 56 1.88 3.29 -3.86
CA GLY A 56 0.50 2.96 -4.26
C GLY A 56 -0.42 2.56 -3.11
N PHE A 57 0.02 2.61 -1.86
CA PHE A 57 -0.84 2.27 -0.73
C PHE A 57 -0.60 3.17 0.50
N ALA A 58 -1.56 3.17 1.40
CA ALA A 58 -1.43 3.78 2.72
C ALA A 58 -2.05 2.88 3.79
N VAL A 59 -1.60 3.04 5.04
CA VAL A 59 -2.11 2.28 6.19
C VAL A 59 -2.53 3.24 7.29
N GLY A 60 -3.69 3.01 7.86
CA GLY A 60 -4.19 3.80 9.00
C GLY A 60 -3.33 3.54 10.25
N VAL A 61 -2.91 4.60 10.93
CA VAL A 61 -2.01 4.51 12.10
C VAL A 61 -2.57 3.58 13.18
N ASN A 62 -3.84 3.71 13.52
CA ASN A 62 -4.47 2.86 14.54
C ASN A 62 -4.48 1.37 14.12
N HIS A 63 -4.68 1.10 12.84
CA HIS A 63 -4.61 -0.27 12.33
C HIS A 63 -3.18 -0.83 12.39
N TYR A 64 -2.20 -0.01 12.00
CA TYR A 64 -0.79 -0.37 12.10
C TYR A 64 -0.38 -0.72 13.53
N VAL A 65 -0.69 0.15 14.50
CA VAL A 65 -0.37 -0.08 15.92
C VAL A 65 -1.01 -1.38 16.41
N LYS A 66 -2.28 -1.59 16.11
CA LYS A 66 -3.00 -2.83 16.49
C LYS A 66 -2.35 -4.09 15.91
N MET A 67 -1.86 -4.04 14.66
CA MET A 67 -1.16 -5.18 14.05
C MET A 67 0.23 -5.37 14.63
N ALA A 68 0.97 -4.28 14.92
CA ALA A 68 2.27 -4.32 15.55
C ALA A 68 2.18 -4.94 16.97
N ASP A 69 1.20 -4.58 17.77
CA ASP A 69 0.96 -5.15 19.08
C ASP A 69 0.69 -6.66 19.02
N LYS A 70 -0.16 -7.10 18.10
CA LYS A 70 -0.40 -8.53 17.86
C LYS A 70 0.86 -9.27 17.44
N PHE A 71 1.74 -8.65 16.70
CA PHE A 71 3.03 -9.23 16.33
C PHE A 71 3.96 -9.39 17.52
N ASN A 72 3.98 -8.39 18.41
CA ASN A 72 4.79 -8.40 19.63
C ASN A 72 4.31 -9.46 20.63
N GLU A 73 3.01 -9.69 20.73
CA GLU A 73 2.44 -10.76 21.56
C GLU A 73 2.86 -12.16 21.09
N VAL A 74 2.97 -12.37 19.78
CA VAL A 74 3.31 -13.67 19.18
C VAL A 74 4.82 -13.91 19.11
N LYS A 75 5.60 -12.85 18.91
CA LYS A 75 7.06 -12.90 18.84
C LYS A 75 7.64 -11.88 19.82
N ARG A 76 8.06 -12.33 21.00
CA ARG A 76 8.71 -11.51 22.05
C ARG A 76 9.93 -10.69 21.61
N ASN A 77 10.32 -10.75 20.34
CA ASN A 77 11.35 -9.94 19.74
C ASN A 77 10.84 -9.45 18.38
N PHE A 78 10.38 -8.21 18.33
CA PHE A 78 10.19 -7.48 17.08
C PHE A 78 11.58 -7.14 16.50
N THR A 79 12.34 -8.17 16.24
CA THR A 79 13.59 -8.04 15.54
C THR A 79 13.22 -8.00 14.06
N ILE A 80 13.13 -6.79 13.52
CA ILE A 80 13.20 -6.48 12.09
C ILE A 80 12.63 -7.61 11.25
N MET A 81 11.42 -7.43 10.73
CA MET A 81 10.87 -8.30 9.70
C MET A 81 11.99 -8.58 8.69
N LYS A 82 12.43 -9.81 8.58
CA LYS A 82 13.38 -10.20 7.53
C LYS A 82 12.63 -10.14 6.20
N PHE A 83 12.63 -8.97 5.59
CA PHE A 83 12.07 -8.79 4.26
C PHE A 83 13.03 -9.42 3.24
N ARG A 84 12.47 -10.23 2.37
CA ARG A 84 13.18 -10.60 1.16
C ARG A 84 13.34 -9.33 0.31
N ARG A 85 14.56 -9.01 -0.08
CA ARG A 85 14.87 -7.84 -0.90
C ARG A 85 13.99 -7.79 -2.14
N GLY A 86 13.33 -6.65 -2.38
CA GLY A 86 12.36 -6.46 -3.46
C GLY A 86 10.93 -6.96 -3.15
N TYR A 87 10.67 -7.46 -1.94
CA TYR A 87 9.35 -7.93 -1.48
C TYR A 87 8.88 -7.20 -0.23
N GLU A 88 9.48 -6.07 0.07
CA GLU A 88 9.24 -5.32 1.30
C GLU A 88 7.77 -4.92 1.44
N GLU A 89 7.18 -4.35 0.40
CA GLU A 89 5.79 -3.91 0.37
C GLU A 89 4.83 -5.08 0.54
N ASN A 90 5.09 -6.15 -0.19
CA ASN A 90 4.27 -7.37 -0.12
C ASN A 90 4.32 -7.98 1.29
N SER A 91 5.49 -8.07 1.90
CA SER A 91 5.67 -8.61 3.24
C SER A 91 5.00 -7.72 4.29
N PHE A 92 5.14 -6.40 4.16
CA PHE A 92 4.49 -5.43 5.03
C PHE A 92 2.96 -5.56 4.97
N LEU A 93 2.39 -5.61 3.77
CA LEU A 93 0.94 -5.72 3.57
C LEU A 93 0.38 -7.07 4.03
N ILE A 94 1.14 -8.16 3.91
CA ILE A 94 0.78 -9.47 4.50
C ILE A 94 0.59 -9.33 6.01
N ASN A 95 1.47 -8.59 6.68
CA ASN A 95 1.42 -8.38 8.12
C ASN A 95 0.26 -7.48 8.56
N MET A 96 -0.24 -6.62 7.68
CA MET A 96 -1.43 -5.82 7.94
C MET A 96 -2.72 -6.64 7.97
N ARG A 97 -2.70 -7.87 7.47
CA ARG A 97 -3.82 -8.85 7.50
C ARG A 97 -5.12 -8.35 6.89
N VAL A 98 -5.04 -7.40 5.97
CA VAL A 98 -6.19 -6.93 5.20
C VAL A 98 -6.12 -7.53 3.80
N PRO A 99 -7.07 -8.39 3.38
CA PRO A 99 -7.07 -8.92 2.03
C PRO A 99 -7.36 -7.81 1.00
N PRO A 100 -6.83 -7.90 -0.23
CA PRO A 100 -7.00 -6.87 -1.26
C PRO A 100 -8.46 -6.49 -1.52
N LYS A 101 -9.38 -7.43 -1.41
CA LYS A 101 -10.83 -7.19 -1.58
C LYS A 101 -11.43 -6.27 -0.51
N LYS A 102 -10.76 -6.10 0.63
CA LYS A 102 -11.17 -5.24 1.73
C LYS A 102 -10.35 -3.95 1.82
N PHE A 103 -9.51 -3.67 0.84
CA PHE A 103 -8.82 -2.39 0.76
C PHE A 103 -9.82 -1.24 0.55
N GLU A 104 -9.48 -0.09 1.07
CA GLU A 104 -10.21 1.14 0.84
C GLU A 104 -9.73 1.74 -0.48
N PHE A 105 -10.62 1.82 -1.47
CA PHE A 105 -10.30 2.38 -2.79
C PHE A 105 -10.79 3.82 -2.83
N LEU A 106 -9.95 4.70 -2.34
CA LEU A 106 -10.16 6.14 -2.32
C LEU A 106 -9.83 6.75 -3.71
N CYS A 107 -9.97 8.06 -3.87
CA CYS A 107 -9.72 8.75 -5.15
C CYS A 107 -10.64 8.29 -6.29
N ASP A 108 -11.95 8.41 -6.10
CA ASP A 108 -12.98 8.05 -7.10
C ASP A 108 -12.80 6.61 -7.62
N ASN A 109 -12.72 5.64 -6.71
CA ASN A 109 -12.51 4.22 -7.03
C ASN A 109 -11.28 3.99 -7.93
N CYS A 110 -10.18 4.66 -7.65
CA CYS A 110 -8.92 4.53 -8.39
C CYS A 110 -9.00 4.93 -9.87
N GLN A 111 -9.96 5.75 -10.27
CA GLN A 111 -10.08 6.23 -11.66
C GLN A 111 -9.16 7.41 -11.97
N LYS A 112 -8.67 8.10 -10.94
CA LYS A 112 -7.73 9.22 -11.12
C LYS A 112 -6.31 8.75 -10.86
N VAL A 113 -5.53 8.61 -11.93
CA VAL A 113 -4.08 8.44 -11.84
C VAL A 113 -3.49 9.79 -11.45
N LYS A 114 -2.78 9.83 -10.35
CA LYS A 114 -2.00 11.01 -9.96
C LYS A 114 -0.53 10.71 -10.15
N LEU A 115 0.15 11.60 -10.85
CA LEU A 115 1.61 11.66 -10.87
C LEU A 115 2.07 11.89 -9.43
N CYS A 116 2.59 10.86 -8.80
CA CYS A 116 3.34 11.03 -7.58
C CYS A 116 4.72 11.55 -7.96
N ASP A 117 4.99 12.81 -7.64
CA ASP A 117 6.36 13.30 -7.61
C ASP A 117 7.14 12.43 -6.63
N LEU A 118 8.02 11.58 -7.16
CA LEU A 118 8.86 10.63 -6.39
C LEU A 118 9.64 11.30 -5.25
N PHE A 119 9.88 12.60 -5.34
CA PHE A 119 10.57 13.38 -4.31
C PHE A 119 9.73 13.57 -3.02
N TYR A 120 8.42 13.70 -3.13
CA TYR A 120 7.57 13.94 -1.95
C TYR A 120 7.28 12.69 -1.14
N ILE A 121 7.20 11.53 -1.78
CA ILE A 121 6.90 10.27 -1.10
C ILE A 121 8.09 9.77 -0.29
N LYS A 122 9.33 9.94 -0.75
CA LYS A 122 10.52 9.61 0.03
C LYS A 122 10.57 10.34 1.38
N THR A 123 10.10 11.58 1.44
CA THR A 123 10.13 12.38 2.67
C THR A 123 9.06 11.91 3.68
N TYR A 124 7.90 11.44 3.21
CA TYR A 124 6.83 10.95 4.11
C TYR A 124 7.07 9.51 4.57
N PHE A 125 7.66 8.65 3.75
CA PHE A 125 8.04 7.30 4.18
C PHE A 125 9.15 7.31 5.24
N HIS A 126 10.04 8.29 5.23
CA HIS A 126 11.06 8.45 6.29
C HIS A 126 10.44 8.72 7.67
N VAL A 127 9.28 9.33 7.73
CA VAL A 127 8.55 9.60 8.98
C VAL A 127 7.84 8.34 9.52
N PHE A 128 7.52 7.37 8.68
CA PHE A 128 6.84 6.14 9.11
C PHE A 128 7.80 4.98 9.45
N PHE A 129 9.07 5.06 9.09
CA PHE A 129 10.08 4.02 9.34
C PHE A 129 11.26 4.47 10.22
N THR A 130 11.28 5.70 10.66
CA THR A 130 12.19 6.16 11.71
C THR A 130 11.51 6.18 13.05
#